data_8a707ed0293eedd806bf4df1eb8e69bc
#
_entry.id   8a707ed0293eedd806bf4df1eb8e69bc
#
_cell.length_a   1.000
_cell.length_b   1.000
_cell.length_c   1.000
_cell.angle_alpha   90.00
_cell.angle_beta   90.00
_cell.angle_gamma   90.00
#
_symmetry.space_group_name_H-M   'P 1'
#
loop_
_entity.id
_entity.type
_entity.pdbx_description
1 polymer ?
#
loop_
_entity_poly.entity_id
_entity_poly.type
_entity_poly.pdbx_seq_one_letter_code
_entity_poly.pdbx_strand_id
1 'polypeptide(L)'
;MASSLSAFLGEIGRHQLLTPEQELTLGRRVQAMAQLQERCREAGGSGPACAFDDLERRTLKTGERAKNQMITANLRLVVNLAKRYQNKGLDLLDLIQEGTLGLTRAVEKYDPTRGHRFSTYAYWWIRQGLNRALSTQSRTIRIPVNVNEKLTKLRAAKARYLQANGAAPGPAHLAQVMDLPLQEVEDLLGCELRSITVSLQGVVKSKSDPSELVDVLPSPELAPMERAELAERTAMVWTLLDRANLTAKERTVVMLRFGLDSSQGWRTLAEVARQLDCSREYCRQVLQRALAKLRKTGIESGLVEVD
;
A
#
# COMPACT_ATOMS: atom_id res chain seq x y z
N MET A 1 9.55 9.27 -24.45
CA MET A 1 8.27 8.59 -24.15
C MET A 1 7.31 8.52 -25.34
N ALA A 2 7.19 9.55 -26.17
CA ALA A 2 6.34 9.49 -27.38
C ALA A 2 6.72 8.40 -28.39
N SER A 3 8.00 7.98 -28.46
CA SER A 3 8.45 6.94 -29.40
C SER A 3 8.00 5.52 -29.03
N SER A 4 7.91 5.15 -27.77
CA SER A 4 7.52 3.80 -27.33
C SER A 4 6.03 3.55 -27.54
N LEU A 5 5.18 4.52 -27.25
CA LEU A 5 3.73 4.42 -27.50
C LEU A 5 3.43 4.33 -28.99
N SER A 6 4.11 5.14 -29.82
CA SER A 6 3.89 5.10 -31.28
C SER A 6 4.35 3.79 -31.89
N ALA A 7 5.48 3.23 -31.45
CA ALA A 7 5.95 1.92 -31.87
C ALA A 7 4.95 0.82 -31.51
N PHE A 8 4.46 0.81 -30.27
CA PHE A 8 3.45 -0.14 -29.79
C PHE A 8 2.14 -0.05 -30.59
N LEU A 9 1.62 1.15 -30.83
CA LEU A 9 0.42 1.35 -31.62
C LEU A 9 0.60 0.91 -33.09
N GLY A 10 1.79 1.12 -33.65
CA GLY A 10 2.16 0.64 -34.97
C GLY A 10 2.19 -0.89 -35.07
N GLU A 11 2.70 -1.56 -34.04
CA GLU A 11 2.73 -3.02 -33.96
C GLU A 11 1.34 -3.62 -33.83
N ILE A 12 0.50 -3.08 -32.95
CA ILE A 12 -0.91 -3.51 -32.80
C ILE A 12 -1.69 -3.35 -34.12
N GLY A 13 -1.40 -2.29 -34.89
CA GLY A 13 -2.06 -2.03 -36.17
C GLY A 13 -1.82 -3.11 -37.23
N ARG A 14 -0.75 -3.89 -37.12
CA ARG A 14 -0.41 -4.96 -38.06
C ARG A 14 -1.25 -6.24 -37.86
N HIS A 15 -1.85 -6.43 -36.70
CA HIS A 15 -2.69 -7.57 -36.40
C HIS A 15 -4.09 -7.41 -37.01
N GLN A 16 -4.51 -8.37 -37.80
CA GLN A 16 -5.84 -8.40 -38.40
C GLN A 16 -6.92 -8.69 -37.36
N LEU A 17 -8.09 -8.09 -37.54
CA LEU A 17 -9.25 -8.36 -36.70
C LEU A 17 -9.78 -9.77 -37.00
N LEU A 18 -10.25 -10.46 -35.95
CA LEU A 18 -10.83 -11.78 -36.07
C LEU A 18 -12.26 -11.73 -36.63
N THR A 19 -12.57 -12.69 -37.53
CA THR A 19 -13.95 -12.93 -37.91
C THR A 19 -14.69 -13.70 -36.82
N PRO A 20 -16.05 -13.67 -36.78
CA PRO A 20 -16.83 -14.43 -35.80
C PRO A 20 -16.50 -15.92 -35.79
N GLU A 21 -16.26 -16.52 -36.94
CA GLU A 21 -15.89 -17.92 -37.07
C GLU A 21 -14.51 -18.22 -36.48
N GLN A 22 -13.56 -17.30 -36.67
CA GLN A 22 -12.24 -17.39 -36.07
C GLN A 22 -12.31 -17.23 -34.54
N GLU A 23 -13.12 -16.28 -34.02
CA GLU A 23 -13.36 -16.13 -32.57
C GLU A 23 -13.85 -17.46 -31.97
N LEU A 24 -14.78 -18.13 -32.66
CA LEU A 24 -15.38 -19.38 -32.21
C LEU A 24 -14.37 -20.55 -32.24
N THR A 25 -13.59 -20.65 -33.30
CA THR A 25 -12.58 -21.71 -33.47
C THR A 25 -11.44 -21.55 -32.43
N LEU A 26 -10.93 -20.33 -32.27
CA LEU A 26 -9.87 -20.02 -31.29
C LEU A 26 -10.39 -20.20 -29.88
N GLY A 27 -11.60 -19.72 -29.57
CA GLY A 27 -12.24 -19.88 -28.27
C GLY A 27 -12.37 -21.35 -27.85
N ARG A 28 -12.78 -22.23 -28.74
CA ARG A 28 -12.85 -23.68 -28.49
C ARG A 28 -11.48 -24.27 -28.12
N ARG A 29 -10.41 -23.85 -28.83
CA ARG A 29 -9.05 -24.32 -28.54
C ARG A 29 -8.57 -23.84 -27.16
N VAL A 30 -8.86 -22.60 -26.81
CA VAL A 30 -8.54 -22.06 -25.47
C VAL A 30 -9.33 -22.78 -24.39
N GLN A 31 -10.61 -23.06 -24.61
CA GLN A 31 -11.45 -23.78 -23.65
C GLN A 31 -10.96 -25.21 -23.44
N ALA A 32 -10.58 -25.94 -24.52
CA ALA A 32 -9.99 -27.26 -24.39
C ALA A 32 -8.68 -27.27 -23.57
N MET A 33 -7.82 -26.25 -23.78
CA MET A 33 -6.62 -26.07 -22.97
C MET A 33 -6.96 -25.82 -21.50
N ALA A 34 -7.91 -24.92 -21.21
CA ALA A 34 -8.32 -24.59 -19.85
C ALA A 34 -8.87 -25.82 -19.09
N GLN A 35 -9.68 -26.64 -19.77
CA GLN A 35 -10.21 -27.89 -19.19
C GLN A 35 -9.10 -28.89 -18.85
N LEU A 36 -8.06 -29.02 -19.71
CA LEU A 36 -6.90 -29.86 -19.40
C LEU A 36 -6.10 -29.35 -18.21
N GLN A 37 -5.91 -28.04 -18.12
CA GLN A 37 -5.21 -27.41 -16.99
C GLN A 37 -5.97 -27.59 -15.67
N GLU A 38 -7.31 -27.50 -15.69
CA GLU A 38 -8.14 -27.68 -14.51
C GLU A 38 -8.11 -29.14 -14.03
N ARG A 39 -8.23 -30.12 -14.94
CA ARG A 39 -8.07 -31.56 -14.60
C ARG A 39 -6.72 -31.85 -13.95
N CYS A 40 -5.64 -31.24 -14.46
CA CYS A 40 -4.31 -31.40 -13.87
C CYS A 40 -4.24 -30.80 -12.46
N ARG A 41 -4.88 -29.66 -12.25
CA ARG A 41 -4.92 -28.98 -10.94
C ARG A 41 -5.72 -29.79 -9.92
N GLU A 42 -6.87 -30.35 -10.31
CA GLU A 42 -7.72 -31.20 -9.49
C GLU A 42 -7.02 -32.53 -9.12
N ALA A 43 -6.20 -33.08 -10.01
CA ALA A 43 -5.38 -34.28 -9.75
C ALA A 43 -4.18 -34.02 -8.82
N GLY A 44 -4.07 -32.83 -8.20
CA GLY A 44 -3.00 -32.49 -7.24
C GLY A 44 -1.63 -32.18 -7.85
N GLY A 45 -1.55 -32.08 -9.18
CA GLY A 45 -0.35 -31.70 -9.91
C GLY A 45 -0.23 -30.20 -10.08
N SER A 46 0.79 -29.59 -9.47
CA SER A 46 1.16 -28.21 -9.73
C SER A 46 2.33 -28.15 -10.71
N GLY A 47 2.09 -27.71 -11.94
CA GLY A 47 3.16 -27.47 -12.92
C GLY A 47 3.59 -28.69 -13.73
N PRO A 48 4.87 -28.81 -14.14
CA PRO A 48 5.37 -29.83 -15.07
C PRO A 48 5.27 -31.29 -14.60
N ALA A 49 4.76 -31.53 -13.40
CA ALA A 49 4.58 -32.88 -12.81
C ALA A 49 3.33 -33.60 -13.32
N CYS A 50 2.41 -32.98 -14.04
CA CYS A 50 1.35 -33.70 -14.76
C CYS A 50 1.98 -34.40 -15.95
N ALA A 51 1.98 -35.72 -15.96
CA ALA A 51 2.36 -36.52 -17.10
C ALA A 51 1.28 -36.42 -18.22
N PHE A 52 1.36 -35.33 -19.02
CA PHE A 52 0.50 -35.17 -20.17
C PHE A 52 0.93 -36.12 -21.30
N ASP A 53 -0.04 -36.77 -21.88
CA ASP A 53 0.14 -37.53 -23.11
C ASP A 53 0.52 -36.60 -24.27
N ASP A 54 1.14 -37.15 -25.34
CA ASP A 54 1.58 -36.34 -26.48
C ASP A 54 0.43 -35.57 -27.14
N LEU A 55 -0.78 -36.12 -27.15
CA LEU A 55 -1.97 -35.48 -27.66
C LEU A 55 -2.38 -34.27 -26.77
N GLU A 56 -2.32 -34.44 -25.44
CA GLU A 56 -2.62 -33.39 -24.49
C GLU A 56 -1.58 -32.24 -24.55
N ARG A 57 -0.30 -32.57 -24.70
CA ARG A 57 0.76 -31.57 -24.93
C ARG A 57 0.54 -30.76 -26.22
N ARG A 58 0.09 -31.42 -27.31
CA ARG A 58 -0.27 -30.71 -28.55
C ARG A 58 -1.47 -29.78 -28.33
N THR A 59 -2.49 -30.23 -27.59
CA THR A 59 -3.67 -29.41 -27.25
C THR A 59 -3.30 -28.21 -26.40
N LEU A 60 -2.45 -28.35 -25.40
CA LEU A 60 -1.93 -27.23 -24.59
C LEU A 60 -1.18 -26.22 -25.47
N LYS A 61 -0.26 -26.67 -26.34
CA LYS A 61 0.52 -25.81 -27.24
C LYS A 61 -0.34 -25.08 -28.26
N THR A 62 -1.36 -25.75 -28.83
CA THR A 62 -2.29 -25.12 -29.77
C THR A 62 -3.24 -24.16 -29.08
N GLY A 63 -3.68 -24.46 -27.85
CA GLY A 63 -4.49 -23.59 -27.03
C GLY A 63 -3.76 -22.31 -26.64
N GLU A 64 -2.49 -22.41 -26.25
CA GLU A 64 -1.66 -21.25 -25.90
C GLU A 64 -1.42 -20.32 -27.11
N ARG A 65 -1.16 -20.90 -28.30
CA ARG A 65 -1.08 -20.12 -29.54
C ARG A 65 -2.40 -19.43 -29.87
N ALA A 66 -3.53 -20.12 -29.70
CA ALA A 66 -4.87 -19.58 -29.94
C ALA A 66 -5.16 -18.44 -28.93
N LYS A 67 -4.80 -18.60 -27.65
CA LYS A 67 -4.89 -17.56 -26.60
C LYS A 67 -4.11 -16.30 -27.00
N ASN A 68 -2.86 -16.44 -27.38
CA ASN A 68 -2.01 -15.33 -27.79
C ASN A 68 -2.57 -14.63 -29.05
N GLN A 69 -3.07 -15.37 -30.02
CA GLN A 69 -3.70 -14.82 -31.22
C GLN A 69 -4.99 -14.05 -30.89
N MET A 70 -5.82 -14.54 -29.97
CA MET A 70 -7.01 -13.81 -29.52
C MET A 70 -6.65 -12.52 -28.77
N ILE A 71 -5.61 -12.55 -27.94
CA ILE A 71 -5.15 -11.35 -27.22
C ILE A 71 -4.64 -10.31 -28.21
N THR A 72 -3.68 -10.66 -29.07
CA THR A 72 -3.05 -9.73 -30.00
C THR A 72 -4.04 -9.09 -30.98
N ALA A 73 -4.99 -9.85 -31.52
CA ALA A 73 -6.02 -9.34 -32.43
C ALA A 73 -7.00 -8.36 -31.74
N ASN A 74 -7.14 -8.41 -30.41
CA ASN A 74 -8.07 -7.58 -29.65
C ASN A 74 -7.39 -6.44 -28.85
N LEU A 75 -6.08 -6.23 -28.97
CA LEU A 75 -5.37 -5.14 -28.27
C LEU A 75 -5.91 -3.75 -28.65
N ARG A 76 -6.40 -3.57 -29.89
CA ARG A 76 -7.04 -2.31 -30.32
C ARG A 76 -8.28 -1.96 -29.48
N LEU A 77 -9.05 -2.96 -29.02
CA LEU A 77 -10.17 -2.76 -28.12
C LEU A 77 -9.70 -2.24 -26.75
N VAL A 78 -8.60 -2.81 -26.22
CA VAL A 78 -8.01 -2.35 -24.95
C VAL A 78 -7.58 -0.89 -25.07
N VAL A 79 -6.86 -0.52 -26.12
CA VAL A 79 -6.40 0.87 -26.35
C VAL A 79 -7.58 1.84 -26.40
N ASN A 80 -8.65 1.48 -27.12
CA ASN A 80 -9.85 2.32 -27.22
C ASN A 80 -10.52 2.54 -25.86
N LEU A 81 -10.57 1.52 -25.03
CA LEU A 81 -11.11 1.64 -23.67
C LEU A 81 -10.17 2.42 -22.75
N ALA A 82 -8.86 2.12 -22.77
CA ALA A 82 -7.86 2.79 -21.93
C ALA A 82 -7.82 4.30 -22.16
N LYS A 83 -7.98 4.77 -23.40
CA LYS A 83 -8.06 6.20 -23.74
C LYS A 83 -9.13 6.97 -22.94
N ARG A 84 -10.24 6.34 -22.57
CA ARG A 84 -11.31 6.97 -21.77
C ARG A 84 -10.95 7.12 -20.28
N TYR A 85 -9.87 6.48 -19.86
CA TYR A 85 -9.38 6.48 -18.48
C TYR A 85 -8.11 7.31 -18.29
N GLN A 86 -7.63 8.00 -19.33
CA GLN A 86 -6.51 8.93 -19.25
C GLN A 86 -6.78 10.07 -18.25
N ASN A 87 -5.71 10.67 -17.73
CA ASN A 87 -5.73 11.77 -16.76
C ASN A 87 -6.39 11.44 -15.41
N LYS A 88 -6.42 10.15 -15.04
CA LYS A 88 -6.96 9.68 -13.74
C LYS A 88 -5.87 9.15 -12.78
N GLY A 89 -4.61 9.55 -13.01
CA GLY A 89 -3.48 9.20 -12.12
C GLY A 89 -2.62 8.03 -12.58
N LEU A 90 -2.90 7.44 -13.76
CA LEU A 90 -2.03 6.44 -14.40
C LEU A 90 -1.69 6.86 -15.84
N ASP A 91 -0.49 6.51 -16.28
CA ASP A 91 -0.07 6.71 -17.67
C ASP A 91 -0.87 5.79 -18.63
N LEU A 92 -0.99 6.22 -19.89
CA LEU A 92 -1.75 5.45 -20.90
C LEU A 92 -1.15 4.06 -21.13
N LEU A 93 0.17 3.92 -21.11
CA LEU A 93 0.82 2.62 -21.29
C LEU A 93 0.48 1.67 -20.15
N ASP A 94 0.49 2.14 -18.91
CA ASP A 94 0.13 1.34 -17.73
C ASP A 94 -1.35 0.92 -17.78
N LEU A 95 -2.23 1.84 -18.17
CA LEU A 95 -3.64 1.52 -18.39
C LEU A 95 -3.82 0.45 -19.48
N ILE A 96 -3.07 0.50 -20.58
CA ILE A 96 -3.13 -0.51 -21.63
C ILE A 96 -2.65 -1.87 -21.10
N GLN A 97 -1.58 -1.92 -20.30
CA GLN A 97 -1.09 -3.17 -19.73
C GLN A 97 -2.11 -3.79 -18.76
N GLU A 98 -2.66 -3.00 -17.85
CA GLU A 98 -3.69 -3.46 -16.92
C GLU A 98 -4.99 -3.90 -17.64
N GLY A 99 -5.37 -3.16 -18.69
CA GLY A 99 -6.47 -3.55 -19.57
C GLY A 99 -6.19 -4.86 -20.31
N THR A 100 -4.93 -5.10 -20.72
CA THR A 100 -4.50 -6.35 -21.37
C THR A 100 -4.55 -7.54 -20.41
N LEU A 101 -4.23 -7.34 -19.12
CA LEU A 101 -4.44 -8.37 -18.09
C LEU A 101 -5.93 -8.71 -17.95
N GLY A 102 -6.80 -7.70 -18.02
CA GLY A 102 -8.25 -7.91 -18.09
C GLY A 102 -8.68 -8.69 -19.33
N LEU A 103 -8.15 -8.33 -20.52
CA LEU A 103 -8.40 -9.04 -21.77
C LEU A 103 -7.94 -10.50 -21.71
N THR A 104 -6.78 -10.77 -21.13
CA THR A 104 -6.26 -12.13 -20.94
C THR A 104 -7.22 -13.00 -20.14
N ARG A 105 -7.76 -12.47 -19.03
CA ARG A 105 -8.79 -13.16 -18.23
C ARG A 105 -10.08 -13.37 -19.00
N ALA A 106 -10.46 -12.41 -19.87
CA ALA A 106 -11.61 -12.56 -20.73
C ALA A 106 -11.42 -13.71 -21.73
N VAL A 107 -10.24 -13.83 -22.34
CA VAL A 107 -9.92 -14.93 -23.29
C VAL A 107 -9.98 -16.29 -22.59
N GLU A 108 -9.43 -16.39 -21.36
CA GLU A 108 -9.42 -17.64 -20.58
C GLU A 108 -10.83 -18.11 -20.18
N LYS A 109 -11.75 -17.16 -19.93
CA LYS A 109 -13.11 -17.46 -19.47
C LYS A 109 -14.18 -17.36 -20.55
N TYR A 110 -13.79 -17.07 -21.79
CA TYR A 110 -14.73 -16.94 -22.88
C TYR A 110 -15.35 -18.28 -23.26
N ASP A 111 -16.68 -18.30 -23.29
CA ASP A 111 -17.46 -19.45 -23.75
C ASP A 111 -18.03 -19.17 -25.15
N PRO A 112 -17.46 -19.78 -26.18
CA PRO A 112 -17.89 -19.56 -27.56
C PRO A 112 -19.27 -20.16 -27.88
N THR A 113 -19.83 -21.04 -27.01
CA THR A 113 -21.14 -21.68 -27.24
C THR A 113 -22.31 -20.74 -26.96
N ARG A 114 -22.10 -19.64 -26.24
CA ARG A 114 -23.14 -18.69 -25.87
C ARG A 114 -23.60 -17.75 -26.99
N GLY A 115 -22.98 -17.81 -28.18
CA GLY A 115 -23.39 -17.03 -29.35
C GLY A 115 -23.11 -15.53 -29.31
N HIS A 116 -22.48 -15.01 -28.25
CA HIS A 116 -22.12 -13.58 -28.14
C HIS A 116 -20.75 -13.31 -28.75
N ARG A 117 -20.57 -12.10 -29.34
CA ARG A 117 -19.28 -11.63 -29.80
C ARG A 117 -18.29 -11.54 -28.64
N PHE A 118 -17.04 -11.93 -28.90
CA PHE A 118 -15.97 -11.84 -27.89
C PHE A 118 -15.80 -10.42 -27.32
N SER A 119 -15.87 -9.40 -28.18
CA SER A 119 -15.71 -7.99 -27.78
C SER A 119 -16.73 -7.55 -26.71
N THR A 120 -17.98 -8.04 -26.77
CA THR A 120 -19.02 -7.72 -25.77
C THR A 120 -18.67 -8.29 -24.40
N TYR A 121 -18.12 -9.50 -24.37
CA TYR A 121 -17.70 -10.14 -23.12
C TYR A 121 -16.40 -9.52 -22.59
N ALA A 122 -15.40 -9.30 -23.44
CA ALA A 122 -14.12 -8.73 -23.08
C ALA A 122 -14.23 -7.30 -22.55
N TYR A 123 -15.19 -6.51 -23.01
CA TYR A 123 -15.43 -5.14 -22.53
C TYR A 123 -15.53 -5.06 -21.00
N TRP A 124 -16.27 -5.96 -20.37
CA TRP A 124 -16.49 -5.96 -18.93
C TRP A 124 -15.22 -6.31 -18.15
N TRP A 125 -14.43 -7.28 -18.64
CA TRP A 125 -13.19 -7.68 -18.01
C TRP A 125 -12.10 -6.61 -18.13
N ILE A 126 -11.98 -5.99 -19.31
CA ILE A 126 -11.06 -4.88 -19.54
C ILE A 126 -11.43 -3.70 -18.61
N ARG A 127 -12.70 -3.33 -18.58
CA ARG A 127 -13.19 -2.26 -17.70
C ARG A 127 -12.93 -2.57 -16.22
N GLN A 128 -13.14 -3.79 -15.80
CA GLN A 128 -12.83 -4.22 -14.44
C GLN A 128 -11.33 -4.12 -14.14
N GLY A 129 -10.45 -4.56 -15.06
CA GLY A 129 -9.01 -4.41 -14.94
C GLY A 129 -8.59 -2.95 -14.76
N LEU A 130 -9.07 -2.08 -15.65
CA LEU A 130 -8.80 -0.63 -15.60
C LEU A 130 -9.27 0.02 -14.29
N ASN A 131 -10.49 -0.26 -13.86
CA ASN A 131 -11.02 0.29 -12.60
C ASN A 131 -10.23 -0.22 -11.38
N ARG A 132 -9.84 -1.50 -11.38
CA ARG A 132 -9.02 -2.08 -10.32
C ARG A 132 -7.63 -1.43 -10.26
N ALA A 133 -6.98 -1.25 -11.41
CA ALA A 133 -5.69 -0.57 -11.50
C ALA A 133 -5.77 0.86 -10.98
N LEU A 134 -6.76 1.62 -11.40
CA LEU A 134 -6.98 2.98 -10.90
C LEU A 134 -7.23 3.02 -9.39
N SER A 135 -7.96 2.06 -8.83
CA SER A 135 -8.21 2.06 -7.38
C SER A 135 -6.99 1.66 -6.56
N THR A 136 -6.04 0.91 -7.14
CA THR A 136 -4.89 0.38 -6.39
C THR A 136 -3.57 1.09 -6.65
N GLN A 137 -3.39 1.71 -7.82
CA GLN A 137 -2.09 2.20 -8.29
C GLN A 137 -2.08 3.70 -8.62
N SER A 138 -3.26 4.37 -8.76
CA SER A 138 -3.32 5.77 -9.21
C SER A 138 -2.84 6.78 -8.17
N ARG A 139 -2.64 6.36 -6.91
CA ARG A 139 -2.29 7.25 -5.80
C ARG A 139 -0.95 6.87 -5.20
N THR A 140 -0.15 7.87 -4.85
CA THR A 140 1.10 7.70 -4.10
C THR A 140 0.84 7.05 -2.73
N ILE A 141 -0.18 7.53 -2.02
CA ILE A 141 -0.64 6.91 -0.76
C ILE A 141 -1.80 5.98 -1.11
N ARG A 142 -1.56 4.67 -1.01
CA ARG A 142 -2.55 3.64 -1.32
C ARG A 142 -3.75 3.70 -0.39
N ILE A 143 -4.95 3.69 -0.96
CA ILE A 143 -6.23 3.60 -0.24
C ILE A 143 -6.88 2.23 -0.52
N PRO A 144 -7.48 1.57 0.48
CA PRO A 144 -8.25 0.34 0.29
C PRO A 144 -9.40 0.54 -0.70
N VAL A 145 -9.73 -0.52 -1.48
CA VAL A 145 -10.73 -0.44 -2.57
C VAL A 145 -12.12 -0.05 -2.04
N ASN A 146 -12.54 -0.61 -0.91
CA ASN A 146 -13.81 -0.29 -0.25
C ASN A 146 -13.93 1.20 0.13
N VAL A 147 -12.84 1.79 0.64
CA VAL A 147 -12.79 3.23 0.96
C VAL A 147 -12.81 4.07 -0.33
N ASN A 148 -12.09 3.65 -1.37
CA ASN A 148 -12.08 4.34 -2.66
C ASN A 148 -13.45 4.33 -3.35
N GLU A 149 -14.22 3.26 -3.21
CA GLU A 149 -15.61 3.20 -3.68
C GLU A 149 -16.51 4.20 -2.94
N LYS A 150 -16.39 4.30 -1.59
CA LYS A 150 -17.09 5.29 -0.79
C LYS A 150 -16.70 6.73 -1.18
N LEU A 151 -15.40 6.98 -1.37
CA LEU A 151 -14.88 8.28 -1.86
C LEU A 151 -15.43 8.64 -3.24
N THR A 152 -15.58 7.67 -4.13
CA THR A 152 -16.16 7.91 -5.47
C THR A 152 -17.63 8.31 -5.37
N LYS A 153 -18.41 7.66 -4.51
CA LYS A 153 -19.81 8.02 -4.23
C LYS A 153 -19.91 9.42 -3.60
N LEU A 154 -19.03 9.71 -2.63
CA LEU A 154 -18.95 11.01 -1.95
C LEU A 154 -18.65 12.15 -2.93
N ARG A 155 -17.69 11.97 -3.84
CA ARG A 155 -17.39 12.94 -4.89
C ARG A 155 -18.57 13.17 -5.85
N ALA A 156 -19.27 12.09 -6.22
CA ALA A 156 -20.45 12.20 -7.05
C ALA A 156 -21.57 12.95 -6.35
N ALA A 157 -21.78 12.72 -5.03
CA ALA A 157 -22.76 13.46 -4.23
C ALA A 157 -22.38 14.94 -4.10
N LYS A 158 -21.11 15.25 -3.81
CA LYS A 158 -20.60 16.63 -3.79
C LYS A 158 -20.82 17.34 -5.11
N ALA A 159 -20.49 16.71 -6.23
CA ALA A 159 -20.63 17.29 -7.56
C ALA A 159 -22.09 17.62 -7.91
N ARG A 160 -23.01 16.68 -7.60
CA ARG A 160 -24.46 16.89 -7.82
C ARG A 160 -25.01 18.06 -6.99
N TYR A 161 -24.62 18.13 -5.72
CA TYR A 161 -25.07 19.21 -4.83
C TYR A 161 -24.54 20.56 -5.28
N LEU A 162 -23.23 20.63 -5.62
CA LEU A 162 -22.61 21.85 -6.13
C LEU A 162 -23.27 22.34 -7.41
N GLN A 163 -23.63 21.43 -8.32
CA GLN A 163 -24.33 21.77 -9.57
C GLN A 163 -25.75 22.30 -9.30
N ALA A 164 -26.44 21.76 -8.29
CA ALA A 164 -27.81 22.18 -7.96
C ALA A 164 -27.87 23.48 -7.14
N ASN A 165 -26.94 23.68 -6.20
CA ASN A 165 -27.02 24.76 -5.20
C ASN A 165 -25.91 25.84 -5.33
N GLY A 166 -24.94 25.66 -6.24
CA GLY A 166 -23.83 26.60 -6.43
C GLY A 166 -22.82 26.66 -5.27
N ALA A 167 -23.00 25.88 -4.18
CA ALA A 167 -22.15 25.87 -3.01
C ALA A 167 -21.78 24.42 -2.61
N ALA A 168 -20.64 24.25 -1.93
CA ALA A 168 -20.22 22.93 -1.46
C ALA A 168 -21.10 22.44 -0.29
N PRO A 169 -21.51 21.14 -0.28
CA PRO A 169 -22.32 20.58 0.81
C PRO A 169 -21.50 20.43 2.09
N GLY A 170 -22.13 20.66 3.24
CA GLY A 170 -21.55 20.35 4.54
C GLY A 170 -21.52 18.83 4.83
N PRO A 171 -20.68 18.37 5.78
CA PRO A 171 -20.57 16.95 6.14
C PRO A 171 -21.90 16.31 6.56
N ALA A 172 -22.75 17.03 7.30
CA ALA A 172 -24.05 16.55 7.74
C ALA A 172 -25.00 16.23 6.57
N HIS A 173 -25.01 17.07 5.54
CA HIS A 173 -25.82 16.82 4.34
C HIS A 173 -25.31 15.59 3.56
N LEU A 174 -23.98 15.45 3.45
CA LEU A 174 -23.37 14.28 2.80
C LEU A 174 -23.69 12.99 3.56
N ALA A 175 -23.70 13.03 4.88
CA ALA A 175 -24.08 11.91 5.74
C ALA A 175 -25.51 11.43 5.43
N GLN A 176 -26.44 12.36 5.30
CA GLN A 176 -27.84 12.05 4.93
C GLN A 176 -27.97 11.46 3.53
N VAL A 177 -27.27 12.06 2.53
CA VAL A 177 -27.35 11.62 1.12
C VAL A 177 -26.71 10.25 0.92
N MET A 178 -25.67 9.94 1.68
CA MET A 178 -24.92 8.68 1.56
C MET A 178 -25.43 7.58 2.50
N ASP A 179 -26.37 7.91 3.40
CA ASP A 179 -26.86 7.02 4.46
C ASP A 179 -25.69 6.44 5.30
N LEU A 180 -24.81 7.32 5.75
CA LEU A 180 -23.62 6.99 6.56
C LEU A 180 -23.59 7.84 7.83
N PRO A 181 -22.99 7.33 8.93
CA PRO A 181 -22.75 8.13 10.13
C PRO A 181 -21.90 9.36 9.82
N LEU A 182 -22.17 10.48 10.50
CA LEU A 182 -21.42 11.74 10.32
C LEU A 182 -19.91 11.53 10.50
N GLN A 183 -19.50 10.80 11.53
CA GLN A 183 -18.10 10.49 11.82
C GLN A 183 -17.41 9.78 10.65
N GLU A 184 -18.09 8.82 10.02
CA GLU A 184 -17.53 8.11 8.88
C GLU A 184 -17.34 9.02 7.65
N VAL A 185 -18.24 9.98 7.44
CA VAL A 185 -18.10 10.97 6.36
C VAL A 185 -16.94 11.93 6.65
N GLU A 186 -16.76 12.35 7.90
CA GLU A 186 -15.62 13.18 8.31
C GLU A 186 -14.28 12.43 8.13
N ASP A 187 -14.23 11.15 8.48
CA ASP A 187 -13.07 10.28 8.26
C ASP A 187 -12.75 10.13 6.77
N LEU A 188 -13.79 9.97 5.92
CA LEU A 188 -13.62 9.90 4.46
C LEU A 188 -13.08 11.23 3.89
N LEU A 189 -13.58 12.37 4.37
CA LEU A 189 -13.09 13.68 3.98
C LEU A 189 -11.63 13.88 4.41
N GLY A 190 -11.29 13.50 5.63
CA GLY A 190 -9.92 13.51 6.14
C GLY A 190 -8.99 12.58 5.35
N CYS A 191 -9.47 11.39 4.95
CA CYS A 191 -8.74 10.47 4.09
C CYS A 191 -8.50 11.07 2.70
N GLU A 192 -9.51 11.74 2.12
CA GLU A 192 -9.39 12.42 0.82
C GLU A 192 -8.29 13.49 0.85
N LEU A 193 -8.27 14.35 1.86
CA LEU A 193 -7.27 15.40 2.03
C LEU A 193 -5.86 14.84 2.22
N ARG A 194 -5.70 13.86 3.12
CA ARG A 194 -4.41 13.23 3.42
C ARG A 194 -3.84 12.43 2.25
N SER A 195 -4.67 12.01 1.30
CA SER A 195 -4.22 11.27 0.12
C SER A 195 -3.69 12.15 -1.02
N ILE A 196 -3.86 13.46 -0.93
CA ILE A 196 -3.35 14.42 -1.90
C ILE A 196 -1.92 14.75 -1.51
N THR A 197 -0.96 14.32 -2.33
CA THR A 197 0.46 14.62 -2.15
C THR A 197 0.83 15.88 -2.94
N VAL A 198 1.69 16.69 -2.34
CA VAL A 198 2.27 17.89 -2.99
C VAL A 198 3.75 17.64 -3.19
N SER A 199 4.31 18.11 -4.31
CA SER A 199 5.74 18.00 -4.56
C SER A 199 6.53 18.89 -3.60
N LEU A 200 7.52 18.32 -2.93
CA LEU A 200 8.45 19.08 -2.08
C LEU A 200 9.37 20.02 -2.86
N GLN A 201 9.57 19.74 -4.15
CA GLN A 201 10.33 20.58 -5.08
C GLN A 201 9.46 21.71 -5.70
N GLY A 202 8.21 21.83 -5.24
CA GLY A 202 7.34 22.92 -5.65
C GLY A 202 7.86 24.25 -5.14
N VAL A 203 7.96 25.24 -6.06
CA VAL A 203 8.45 26.59 -5.72
C VAL A 203 7.42 27.30 -4.85
N VAL A 204 7.83 27.72 -3.67
CA VAL A 204 7.03 28.60 -2.81
C VAL A 204 7.18 30.03 -3.33
N LYS A 205 6.07 30.65 -3.75
CA LYS A 205 6.06 32.04 -4.20
C LYS A 205 6.35 32.99 -3.02
N SER A 206 7.61 33.19 -2.70
CA SER A 206 8.06 34.30 -1.86
C SER A 206 8.41 35.49 -2.73
N LYS A 207 8.20 36.72 -2.21
CA LYS A 207 8.42 37.96 -2.98
C LYS A 207 9.90 38.26 -3.27
N SER A 208 10.83 37.57 -2.61
CA SER A 208 12.28 37.90 -2.67
C SER A 208 13.18 36.77 -3.15
N ASP A 209 12.80 35.49 -3.02
CA ASP A 209 13.67 34.39 -3.45
C ASP A 209 12.85 33.11 -3.76
N PRO A 210 13.04 32.47 -4.92
CA PRO A 210 12.35 31.23 -5.23
C PRO A 210 12.98 30.08 -4.44
N SER A 211 12.45 29.79 -3.25
CA SER A 211 12.82 28.63 -2.43
C SER A 211 11.88 27.47 -2.71
N GLU A 212 12.37 26.23 -2.61
CA GLU A 212 11.55 25.03 -2.69
C GLU A 212 10.81 24.81 -1.36
N LEU A 213 9.70 24.09 -1.41
CA LEU A 213 8.92 23.75 -0.20
C LEU A 213 9.76 22.95 0.80
N VAL A 214 10.69 22.11 0.31
CA VAL A 214 11.60 21.33 1.15
C VAL A 214 12.51 22.21 2.03
N ASP A 215 12.94 23.37 1.53
CA ASP A 215 13.82 24.28 2.26
C ASP A 215 13.14 24.99 3.44
N VAL A 216 11.80 25.05 3.39
CA VAL A 216 10.98 25.72 4.44
C VAL A 216 10.55 24.74 5.53
N LEU A 217 10.57 23.43 5.25
CA LEU A 217 10.13 22.43 6.20
C LEU A 217 11.16 22.23 7.32
N PRO A 218 10.76 22.30 8.61
CA PRO A 218 11.67 22.01 9.71
C PRO A 218 12.07 20.53 9.70
N SER A 219 13.35 20.24 9.93
CA SER A 219 13.82 18.87 10.12
C SER A 219 13.19 18.27 11.38
N PRO A 220 12.75 17.00 11.36
CA PRO A 220 12.28 16.30 12.56
C PRO A 220 13.44 15.92 13.51
N GLU A 221 14.67 16.15 13.12
CA GLU A 221 15.84 15.90 13.95
C GLU A 221 15.95 16.95 15.07
N LEU A 222 16.42 16.50 16.23
CA LEU A 222 16.71 17.39 17.36
C LEU A 222 17.73 18.44 16.96
N ALA A 223 17.53 19.69 17.39
CA ALA A 223 18.50 20.74 17.19
C ALA A 223 19.87 20.36 17.81
N PRO A 224 21.00 20.88 17.28
CA PRO A 224 22.32 20.58 17.82
C PRO A 224 22.42 20.83 19.33
N MET A 225 21.78 21.89 19.83
CA MET A 225 21.71 22.20 21.24
C MET A 225 20.98 21.14 22.05
N GLU A 226 19.81 20.70 21.57
CA GLU A 226 19.02 19.65 22.23
C GLU A 226 19.74 18.29 22.24
N ARG A 227 20.49 18.00 21.15
CA ARG A 227 21.35 16.80 21.10
C ARG A 227 22.47 16.86 22.13
N ALA A 228 23.12 18.03 22.28
CA ALA A 228 24.18 18.23 23.25
C ALA A 228 23.65 18.10 24.67
N GLU A 229 22.51 18.74 25.00
CA GLU A 229 21.83 18.59 26.30
C GLU A 229 21.45 17.13 26.61
N LEU A 230 20.92 16.41 25.62
CA LEU A 230 20.54 15.01 25.79
C LEU A 230 21.77 14.14 26.04
N ALA A 231 22.87 14.39 25.31
CA ALA A 231 24.15 13.67 25.47
C ALA A 231 24.73 13.95 26.86
N GLU A 232 24.71 15.20 27.31
CA GLU A 232 25.17 15.61 28.66
C GLU A 232 24.33 14.96 29.76
N ARG A 233 22.99 15.00 29.66
CA ARG A 233 22.08 14.32 30.60
C ARG A 233 22.37 12.80 30.65
N THR A 234 22.59 12.20 29.50
CA THR A 234 22.92 10.77 29.44
C THR A 234 24.26 10.49 30.14
N ALA A 235 25.29 11.28 29.86
CA ALA A 235 26.59 11.15 30.51
C ALA A 235 26.51 11.36 32.04
N MET A 236 25.67 12.32 32.51
CA MET A 236 25.40 12.52 33.93
C MET A 236 24.78 11.30 34.60
N VAL A 237 23.79 10.66 33.93
CA VAL A 237 23.17 9.43 34.46
C VAL A 237 24.18 8.31 34.61
N TRP A 238 25.05 8.09 33.63
CA TRP A 238 26.12 7.09 33.71
C TRP A 238 27.11 7.40 34.82
N THR A 239 27.52 8.65 34.94
CA THR A 239 28.43 9.11 36.03
C THR A 239 27.81 8.87 37.42
N LEU A 240 26.50 9.14 37.58
CA LEU A 240 25.78 8.88 38.85
C LEU A 240 25.72 7.37 39.13
N LEU A 241 25.43 6.55 38.15
CA LEU A 241 25.39 5.10 38.31
C LEU A 241 26.76 4.50 38.73
N ASP A 242 27.86 5.09 38.25
CA ASP A 242 29.19 4.65 38.60
C ASP A 242 29.62 5.13 39.98
N ARG A 243 29.22 6.34 40.41
CA ARG A 243 29.55 6.93 41.71
C ARG A 243 28.69 6.43 42.87
N ALA A 244 27.48 5.92 42.61
CA ALA A 244 26.49 5.63 43.63
C ALA A 244 26.72 4.35 44.45
N ASN A 245 27.89 3.74 44.40
CA ASN A 245 28.24 2.49 45.13
C ASN A 245 27.11 1.43 45.10
N LEU A 246 26.53 1.19 43.93
CA LEU A 246 25.51 0.18 43.73
C LEU A 246 26.13 -1.21 43.75
N THR A 247 25.47 -2.15 44.42
CA THR A 247 25.83 -3.56 44.25
C THR A 247 25.52 -4.04 42.82
N ALA A 248 26.17 -5.11 42.37
CA ALA A 248 25.92 -5.67 41.03
C ALA A 248 24.41 -5.94 40.75
N LYS A 249 23.70 -6.48 41.75
CA LYS A 249 22.26 -6.74 41.66
C LYS A 249 21.43 -5.45 41.59
N GLU A 250 21.74 -4.44 42.36
CA GLU A 250 21.07 -3.13 42.34
C GLU A 250 21.26 -2.47 40.97
N ARG A 251 22.50 -2.49 40.44
CA ARG A 251 22.81 -1.92 39.13
C ARG A 251 22.04 -2.64 38.02
N THR A 252 22.01 -3.99 38.02
CA THR A 252 21.28 -4.76 37.03
C THR A 252 19.77 -4.47 37.07
N VAL A 253 19.17 -4.40 38.26
CA VAL A 253 17.74 -4.08 38.40
C VAL A 253 17.42 -2.68 37.87
N VAL A 254 18.24 -1.69 38.14
CA VAL A 254 18.07 -0.31 37.64
C VAL A 254 18.22 -0.32 36.10
N MET A 255 19.27 -0.92 35.56
CA MET A 255 19.50 -0.96 34.12
C MET A 255 18.35 -1.62 33.37
N LEU A 256 17.90 -2.78 33.83
CA LEU A 256 16.78 -3.50 33.23
C LEU A 256 15.46 -2.73 33.35
N ARG A 257 15.21 -2.11 34.51
CA ARG A 257 13.96 -1.39 34.77
C ARG A 257 13.81 -0.15 33.89
N PHE A 258 14.88 0.61 33.73
CA PHE A 258 14.87 1.87 33.00
C PHE A 258 15.35 1.74 31.54
N GLY A 259 15.67 0.54 31.08
CA GLY A 259 16.10 0.30 29.69
C GLY A 259 17.46 0.91 29.37
N LEU A 260 18.37 0.99 30.36
CA LEU A 260 19.71 1.54 30.16
C LEU A 260 20.68 0.51 29.52
N ASP A 261 20.21 -0.70 29.29
CA ASP A 261 20.96 -1.82 28.68
C ASP A 261 20.90 -1.84 27.12
N SER A 262 20.51 -0.75 26.49
CA SER A 262 20.50 -0.53 25.03
C SER A 262 19.57 -1.41 24.17
N SER A 263 18.77 -2.33 24.75
CA SER A 263 18.10 -3.31 23.90
C SER A 263 16.57 -3.23 23.76
N GLN A 264 15.81 -2.70 24.74
CA GLN A 264 14.32 -2.83 24.62
C GLN A 264 13.45 -1.79 25.35
N GLY A 265 13.97 -0.67 25.77
CA GLY A 265 13.19 0.31 26.55
C GLY A 265 12.92 -0.17 28.01
N TRP A 266 12.14 0.60 28.76
CA TRP A 266 11.84 0.30 30.16
C TRP A 266 10.98 -0.96 30.34
N ARG A 267 11.27 -1.76 31.38
CA ARG A 267 10.57 -3.02 31.69
C ARG A 267 9.77 -2.88 32.99
N THR A 268 8.69 -3.65 33.10
CA THR A 268 7.91 -3.74 34.34
C THR A 268 8.67 -4.53 35.42
N LEU A 269 8.39 -4.27 36.70
CA LEU A 269 9.01 -5.03 37.81
C LEU A 269 8.74 -6.54 37.72
N ALA A 270 7.62 -6.94 37.12
CA ALA A 270 7.29 -8.34 36.92
C ALA A 270 8.18 -8.99 35.84
N GLU A 271 8.54 -8.28 34.82
CA GLU A 271 9.45 -8.75 33.75
C GLU A 271 10.89 -8.81 34.25
N VAL A 272 11.33 -7.78 35.00
CA VAL A 272 12.66 -7.79 35.64
C VAL A 272 12.77 -8.98 36.62
N ALA A 273 11.74 -9.24 37.42
CA ALA A 273 11.69 -10.34 38.36
C ALA A 273 11.81 -11.72 37.67
N ARG A 274 11.10 -11.90 36.54
CA ARG A 274 11.20 -13.11 35.71
C ARG A 274 12.59 -13.29 35.13
N GLN A 275 13.23 -12.22 34.68
CA GLN A 275 14.55 -12.27 34.05
C GLN A 275 15.67 -12.55 35.05
N LEU A 276 15.51 -12.11 36.32
CA LEU A 276 16.47 -12.31 37.40
C LEU A 276 16.15 -13.51 38.32
N ASP A 277 15.10 -14.27 37.96
CA ASP A 277 14.61 -15.42 38.72
C ASP A 277 14.40 -15.11 40.22
N CYS A 278 13.67 -14.03 40.48
CA CYS A 278 13.40 -13.56 41.85
C CYS A 278 11.94 -13.06 41.99
N SER A 279 11.50 -12.79 43.24
CA SER A 279 10.15 -12.27 43.48
C SER A 279 10.02 -10.84 43.08
N ARG A 280 8.82 -10.44 42.60
CA ARG A 280 8.50 -9.05 42.25
C ARG A 280 8.73 -8.08 43.42
N GLU A 281 8.40 -8.53 44.64
CA GLU A 281 8.57 -7.74 45.83
C GLU A 281 10.05 -7.53 46.19
N TYR A 282 10.87 -8.55 45.99
CA TYR A 282 12.32 -8.42 46.14
C TYR A 282 12.89 -7.39 45.16
N CYS A 283 12.51 -7.48 43.87
CA CYS A 283 12.92 -6.47 42.89
C CYS A 283 12.50 -5.06 43.25
N ARG A 284 11.29 -4.90 43.83
CA ARG A 284 10.80 -3.57 44.30
C ARG A 284 11.69 -3.05 45.42
N GLN A 285 12.03 -3.84 46.41
CA GLN A 285 12.89 -3.46 47.52
C GLN A 285 14.32 -3.13 47.06
N VAL A 286 14.89 -3.94 46.16
CA VAL A 286 16.21 -3.68 45.57
C VAL A 286 16.21 -2.36 44.81
N LEU A 287 15.19 -2.10 44.01
CA LEU A 287 15.04 -0.87 43.25
C LEU A 287 14.94 0.34 44.18
N GLN A 288 14.13 0.26 45.25
CA GLN A 288 14.00 1.36 46.22
C GLN A 288 15.34 1.70 46.90
N ARG A 289 16.11 0.68 47.33
CA ARG A 289 17.46 0.88 47.91
C ARG A 289 18.41 1.50 46.89
N ALA A 290 18.39 1.05 45.66
CA ALA A 290 19.23 1.60 44.59
C ALA A 290 18.90 3.07 44.32
N LEU A 291 17.60 3.40 44.19
CA LEU A 291 17.16 4.79 44.00
C LEU A 291 17.50 5.71 45.18
N ALA A 292 17.41 5.21 46.41
CA ALA A 292 17.83 5.96 47.59
C ALA A 292 19.34 6.31 47.58
N LYS A 293 20.17 5.33 47.14
CA LYS A 293 21.62 5.57 46.98
C LYS A 293 21.90 6.56 45.87
N LEU A 294 21.24 6.42 44.72
CA LEU A 294 21.38 7.33 43.57
C LEU A 294 20.94 8.76 43.96
N ARG A 295 19.82 8.90 44.69
CA ARG A 295 19.35 10.21 45.13
C ARG A 295 20.36 10.85 46.07
N LYS A 296 20.90 10.12 47.03
CA LYS A 296 21.93 10.61 47.94
C LYS A 296 23.17 11.10 47.18
N THR A 297 23.70 10.30 46.27
CA THR A 297 24.86 10.68 45.43
C THR A 297 24.53 11.85 44.51
N GLY A 298 23.31 11.96 43.99
CA GLY A 298 22.85 13.08 43.17
C GLY A 298 22.83 14.41 43.93
N ILE A 299 22.37 14.39 45.17
CA ILE A 299 22.40 15.57 46.07
C ILE A 299 23.86 15.94 46.40
N GLU A 300 24.69 14.98 46.80
CA GLU A 300 26.10 15.20 47.13
C GLU A 300 26.91 15.76 45.94
N SER A 301 26.55 15.42 44.72
CA SER A 301 27.18 15.91 43.50
C SER A 301 26.55 17.19 42.94
N GLY A 302 25.56 17.77 43.60
CA GLY A 302 24.87 19.01 43.16
C GLY A 302 24.04 18.85 41.88
N LEU A 303 23.74 17.61 41.47
CA LEU A 303 22.99 17.32 40.28
C LEU A 303 21.46 17.23 40.50
N VAL A 304 21.04 17.18 41.76
CA VAL A 304 19.64 17.15 42.20
C VAL A 304 19.45 18.21 43.28
N GLU A 305 18.54 19.15 43.05
CA GLU A 305 18.13 20.10 44.06
C GLU A 305 17.33 19.40 45.16
N VAL A 306 17.52 19.85 46.40
CA VAL A 306 16.78 19.36 47.57
C VAL A 306 15.49 20.13 47.62
N ASP A 307 14.36 19.55 47.25
CA ASP A 307 13.03 20.00 47.63
C ASP A 307 12.68 19.55 49.02
#